data_413f456cca22a144bd5b6c28a590e46d
#
_entry.id   413f456cca22a144bd5b6c28a590e46d
#
_cell.length_a   1.000
_cell.length_b   1.000
_cell.length_c   1.000
_cell.angle_alpha   90.00
_cell.angle_beta   90.00
_cell.angle_gamma   90.00
#
_symmetry.space_group_name_H-M   'P 1'
#
loop_
_entity.id
_entity.type
_entity.pdbx_description
1 polymer ?
#
loop_
_entity_poly.entity_id
_entity_poly.type
_entity_poly.pdbx_seq_one_letter_code
_entity_poly.pdbx_strand_id
1 'polypeptide(L)'
;IAAATAPAATLMVVRQYKAKGPLTSLLLPIVALDDAVGLVVFAVSFGIAKAMISGALSIVSVLVNPLIEIVLSLLLGMLAGAALTRLEAMFHSNRNRMSMTIAFVLLTVALAALEWRVGEVVIGFSPLLVCMMLGTVFCNICPLSEDLMDRADDWSAPLLAVFFVISGAELRLEVFGELTMVLIGVIYIIFRSMGKYLGAHFSAKAVGCDEKTVKYLGITLLPQAGVALGMCVSAQELGAADG
;
A
#
# COMPACT_ATOMS: atom_id res chain seq x y z
N ILE A 1 -7.79 0.79 4.82
CA ILE A 1 -7.67 2.12 4.16
C ILE A 1 -7.25 3.18 5.19
N ALA A 2 -7.91 3.30 6.34
CA ALA A 2 -7.61 4.33 7.35
C ALA A 2 -6.18 4.27 7.93
N ALA A 3 -5.54 3.13 7.93
CA ALA A 3 -4.18 2.94 8.46
C ALA A 3 -3.10 3.56 7.57
N ALA A 4 -3.25 3.55 6.25
CA ALA A 4 -2.21 3.98 5.32
C ALA A 4 -1.83 5.46 5.50
N THR A 5 -0.53 5.73 5.47
CA THR A 5 0.07 7.08 5.46
C THR A 5 0.66 7.36 4.07
N ALA A 6 0.82 8.63 3.70
CA ALA A 6 1.42 9.01 2.41
C ALA A 6 2.95 9.13 2.53
N PRO A 7 3.74 8.12 2.12
CA PRO A 7 5.21 8.19 2.22
C PRO A 7 5.79 9.33 1.41
N ALA A 8 5.29 9.50 0.18
CA ALA A 8 5.79 10.53 -0.74
C ALA A 8 5.63 11.95 -0.19
N ALA A 9 4.47 12.27 0.39
CA ALA A 9 4.23 13.59 0.98
C ALA A 9 5.19 13.87 2.14
N THR A 10 5.39 12.89 3.01
CA THR A 10 6.30 12.99 4.15
C THR A 10 7.76 13.15 3.70
N LEU A 11 8.19 12.34 2.72
CA LEU A 11 9.53 12.42 2.14
C LEU A 11 9.79 13.77 1.45
N MET A 12 8.82 14.29 0.69
CA MET A 12 8.95 15.60 0.04
C MET A 12 9.20 16.71 1.06
N VAL A 13 8.41 16.73 2.14
CA VAL A 13 8.57 17.74 3.20
C VAL A 13 9.94 17.62 3.87
N VAL A 14 10.34 16.40 4.24
CA VAL A 14 11.66 16.15 4.85
C VAL A 14 12.80 16.59 3.93
N ARG A 15 12.73 16.27 2.64
CA ARG A 15 13.75 16.68 1.63
C ARG A 15 13.75 18.20 1.41
N GLN A 16 12.58 18.81 1.25
CA GLN A 16 12.44 20.26 1.00
C GLN A 16 13.00 21.10 2.12
N TYR A 17 12.73 20.73 3.36
CA TYR A 17 13.22 21.45 4.54
C TYR A 17 14.56 20.93 5.06
N LYS A 18 15.15 19.92 4.39
CA LYS A 18 16.39 19.25 4.84
C LYS A 18 16.33 18.86 6.32
N ALA A 19 15.14 18.42 6.75
CA ALA A 19 14.87 18.11 8.15
C ALA A 19 15.74 16.94 8.62
N LYS A 20 16.43 17.11 9.73
CA LYS A 20 17.29 16.10 10.38
C LYS A 20 16.99 16.06 11.87
N GLY A 21 16.97 14.87 12.43
CA GLY A 21 16.77 14.69 13.87
C GLY A 21 16.09 13.38 14.24
N PRO A 22 15.92 13.11 15.55
CA PRO A 22 15.32 11.85 16.04
C PRO A 22 13.93 11.58 15.46
N LEU A 23 13.10 12.63 15.36
CA LEU A 23 11.76 12.53 14.76
C LEU A 23 11.83 12.07 13.30
N THR A 24 12.72 12.66 12.48
CA THR A 24 12.84 12.33 11.06
C THR A 24 13.37 10.92 10.85
N SER A 25 14.37 10.52 11.63
CA SER A 25 14.96 9.17 11.52
C SER A 25 14.00 8.06 11.94
N LEU A 26 13.06 8.35 12.85
CA LEU A 26 11.99 7.42 13.23
C LEU A 26 10.83 7.43 12.24
N LEU A 27 10.50 8.58 11.68
CA LEU A 27 9.34 8.77 10.81
C LEU A 27 9.42 7.93 9.54
N LEU A 28 10.56 7.89 8.87
CA LEU A 28 10.73 7.19 7.59
C LEU A 28 10.49 5.68 7.70
N PRO A 29 11.11 4.94 8.65
CA PRO A 29 10.82 3.53 8.86
C PRO A 29 9.36 3.26 9.28
N ILE A 30 8.77 4.15 10.13
CA ILE A 30 7.38 3.99 10.57
C ILE A 30 6.43 4.10 9.39
N VAL A 31 6.61 5.09 8.51
CA VAL A 31 5.74 5.26 7.33
C VAL A 31 5.85 4.05 6.39
N ALA A 32 7.05 3.51 6.18
CA ALA A 32 7.24 2.31 5.37
C ALA A 32 6.55 1.06 5.96
N LEU A 33 6.66 0.86 7.29
CA LEU A 33 6.00 -0.24 7.99
C LEU A 33 4.47 -0.06 8.05
N ASP A 34 4.00 1.16 8.17
CA ASP A 34 2.58 1.50 8.21
C ASP A 34 1.86 1.08 6.92
N ASP A 35 2.50 1.27 5.77
CA ASP A 35 1.97 0.80 4.49
C ASP A 35 1.90 -0.73 4.43
N ALA A 36 2.94 -1.44 4.89
CA ALA A 36 2.95 -2.89 4.92
C ALA A 36 1.83 -3.44 5.83
N VAL A 37 1.70 -2.91 7.05
CA VAL A 37 0.62 -3.30 7.98
C VAL A 37 -0.74 -2.92 7.42
N GLY A 38 -0.86 -1.74 6.81
CA GLY A 38 -2.09 -1.27 6.19
C GLY A 38 -2.58 -2.18 5.07
N LEU A 39 -1.68 -2.68 4.22
CA LEU A 39 -2.00 -3.62 3.16
C LEU A 39 -2.44 -4.99 3.69
N VAL A 40 -1.76 -5.51 4.71
CA VAL A 40 -2.16 -6.80 5.34
C VAL A 40 -3.55 -6.69 5.96
N VAL A 41 -3.81 -5.64 6.75
CA VAL A 41 -5.13 -5.40 7.35
C VAL A 41 -6.21 -5.19 6.29
N PHE A 42 -5.87 -4.49 5.20
CA PHE A 42 -6.77 -4.30 4.07
C PHE A 42 -7.11 -5.64 3.40
N ALA A 43 -6.12 -6.48 3.10
CA ALA A 43 -6.33 -7.78 2.47
C ALA A 43 -7.25 -8.68 3.32
N VAL A 44 -7.04 -8.74 4.64
CA VAL A 44 -7.93 -9.48 5.56
C VAL A 44 -9.35 -8.92 5.51
N SER A 45 -9.52 -7.59 5.65
CA SER A 45 -10.83 -6.95 5.66
C SER A 45 -11.56 -7.12 4.34
N PHE A 46 -10.83 -7.02 3.23
CA PHE A 46 -11.34 -7.20 1.87
C PHE A 46 -11.79 -8.64 1.62
N GLY A 47 -10.97 -9.62 2.04
CA GLY A 47 -11.32 -11.04 1.95
C GLY A 47 -12.59 -11.39 2.75
N ILE A 48 -12.74 -10.81 3.96
CA ILE A 48 -13.96 -10.97 4.77
C ILE A 48 -15.16 -10.36 4.05
N ALA A 49 -15.03 -9.14 3.50
CA ALA A 49 -16.11 -8.49 2.77
C ALA A 49 -16.52 -9.30 1.53
N LYS A 50 -15.55 -9.81 0.77
CA LYS A 50 -15.80 -10.70 -0.40
C LYS A 50 -16.55 -11.98 -0.01
N ALA A 51 -16.18 -12.59 1.12
CA ALA A 51 -16.87 -13.78 1.65
C ALA A 51 -18.31 -13.46 2.09
N MET A 52 -18.57 -12.29 2.67
CA MET A 52 -19.92 -11.87 3.06
C MET A 52 -20.81 -11.61 1.85
N ILE A 53 -20.31 -10.97 0.81
CA ILE A 53 -21.05 -10.68 -0.43
C ILE A 53 -21.38 -11.98 -1.18
N SER A 54 -20.44 -12.91 -1.28
CA SER A 54 -20.65 -14.19 -1.98
C SER A 54 -21.60 -15.16 -1.26
N GLY A 55 -22.09 -14.80 -0.07
CA GLY A 55 -22.98 -15.65 0.75
C GLY A 55 -22.32 -16.92 1.31
N ALA A 56 -21.03 -17.12 1.07
CA ALA A 56 -20.25 -18.25 1.53
C ALA A 56 -19.65 -18.01 2.92
N LEU A 57 -20.50 -17.73 3.91
CA LEU A 57 -20.08 -17.51 5.31
C LEU A 57 -19.69 -18.84 5.96
N SER A 58 -18.58 -19.41 5.55
CA SER A 58 -17.91 -20.51 6.27
C SER A 58 -16.67 -19.99 6.99
N ILE A 59 -16.23 -20.70 8.02
CA ILE A 59 -14.96 -20.38 8.71
C ILE A 59 -13.80 -20.39 7.72
N VAL A 60 -13.85 -21.24 6.72
CA VAL A 60 -12.85 -21.33 5.65
C VAL A 60 -12.84 -20.07 4.80
N SER A 61 -14.00 -19.59 4.34
CA SER A 61 -14.08 -18.40 3.49
C SER A 61 -13.69 -17.11 4.22
N VAL A 62 -13.96 -17.02 5.52
CA VAL A 62 -13.76 -15.80 6.31
C VAL A 62 -12.34 -15.68 6.88
N LEU A 63 -11.72 -16.80 7.30
CA LEU A 63 -10.41 -16.79 7.96
C LEU A 63 -9.31 -17.44 7.12
N VAL A 64 -9.58 -18.58 6.50
CA VAL A 64 -8.54 -19.35 5.82
C VAL A 64 -8.18 -18.73 4.48
N ASN A 65 -9.16 -18.32 3.67
CA ASN A 65 -8.89 -17.74 2.36
C ASN A 65 -8.04 -16.47 2.43
N PRO A 66 -8.35 -15.45 3.27
CA PRO A 66 -7.50 -14.26 3.39
C PRO A 66 -6.09 -14.58 3.90
N LEU A 67 -5.94 -15.56 4.80
CA LEU A 67 -4.63 -15.96 5.30
C LEU A 67 -3.79 -16.62 4.20
N ILE A 68 -4.40 -17.51 3.42
CA ILE A 68 -3.75 -18.15 2.26
C ILE A 68 -3.36 -17.09 1.23
N GLU A 69 -4.27 -16.16 0.91
CA GLU A 69 -4.02 -15.05 -0.02
C GLU A 69 -2.80 -14.22 0.41
N ILE A 70 -2.69 -13.85 1.68
CA ILE A 70 -1.54 -13.10 2.21
C ILE A 70 -0.25 -13.91 2.05
N VAL A 71 -0.24 -15.16 2.51
CA VAL A 71 0.97 -16.00 2.48
C VAL A 71 1.41 -16.24 1.04
N LEU A 72 0.49 -16.58 0.15
CA LEU A 72 0.81 -16.82 -1.25
C LEU A 72 1.27 -15.56 -1.96
N SER A 73 0.67 -14.39 -1.66
CA SER A 73 1.08 -13.10 -2.21
C SER A 73 2.49 -12.73 -1.80
N LEU A 74 2.84 -12.92 -0.52
CA LEU A 74 4.20 -12.68 -0.03
C LEU A 74 5.21 -13.64 -0.66
N LEU A 75 4.86 -14.92 -0.81
CA LEU A 75 5.73 -15.91 -1.46
C LEU A 75 5.95 -15.58 -2.94
N LEU A 76 4.87 -15.27 -3.67
CA LEU A 76 4.96 -14.89 -5.08
C LEU A 76 5.81 -13.62 -5.26
N GLY A 77 5.59 -12.60 -4.43
CA GLY A 77 6.38 -11.38 -4.44
C GLY A 77 7.85 -11.61 -4.13
N MET A 78 8.15 -12.50 -3.16
CA MET A 78 9.52 -12.89 -2.83
C MET A 78 10.22 -13.57 -4.00
N LEU A 79 9.57 -14.54 -4.62
CA LEU A 79 10.12 -15.25 -5.79
C LEU A 79 10.31 -14.30 -6.97
N ALA A 80 9.33 -13.43 -7.23
CA ALA A 80 9.40 -12.43 -8.28
C ALA A 80 10.53 -11.42 -8.03
N GLY A 81 10.71 -10.91 -6.81
CA GLY A 81 11.81 -10.01 -6.47
C GLY A 81 13.19 -10.65 -6.63
N ALA A 82 13.34 -11.91 -6.20
CA ALA A 82 14.56 -12.66 -6.40
C ALA A 82 14.84 -12.96 -7.88
N ALA A 83 13.80 -13.28 -8.65
CA ALA A 83 13.92 -13.50 -10.09
C ALA A 83 14.31 -12.21 -10.82
N LEU A 84 13.66 -11.08 -10.51
CA LEU A 84 13.99 -9.77 -11.06
C LEU A 84 15.46 -9.41 -10.78
N THR A 85 15.93 -9.58 -9.56
CA THR A 85 17.33 -9.32 -9.19
C THR A 85 18.30 -10.13 -10.06
N ARG A 86 18.01 -11.41 -10.31
CA ARG A 86 18.85 -12.25 -11.18
C ARG A 86 18.81 -11.83 -12.65
N LEU A 87 17.63 -11.45 -13.14
CA LEU A 87 17.46 -10.96 -14.50
C LEU A 87 18.20 -9.64 -14.72
N GLU A 88 18.11 -8.70 -13.77
CA GLU A 88 18.83 -7.43 -13.83
C GLU A 88 20.34 -7.59 -13.90
N ALA A 89 20.89 -8.59 -13.23
CA ALA A 89 22.32 -8.91 -13.27
C ALA A 89 22.80 -9.32 -14.69
N MET A 90 21.91 -9.80 -15.55
CA MET A 90 22.23 -10.20 -16.94
C MET A 90 22.32 -9.02 -17.89
N PHE A 91 21.76 -7.88 -17.55
CA PHE A 91 21.73 -6.71 -18.42
C PHE A 91 22.77 -5.66 -17.99
N HIS A 92 23.47 -5.07 -18.98
CA HIS A 92 24.50 -4.07 -18.73
C HIS A 92 24.04 -2.65 -19.05
N SER A 93 22.97 -2.50 -19.84
CA SER A 93 22.43 -1.19 -20.24
C SER A 93 21.30 -0.74 -19.31
N ASN A 94 21.41 0.46 -18.74
CA ASN A 94 20.41 1.04 -17.85
C ASN A 94 19.02 1.16 -18.50
N ARG A 95 18.97 1.44 -19.82
CA ARG A 95 17.69 1.49 -20.54
C ARG A 95 17.03 0.12 -20.62
N ASN A 96 17.81 -0.93 -20.87
CA ASN A 96 17.28 -2.28 -20.94
C ASN A 96 16.83 -2.78 -19.55
N ARG A 97 17.58 -2.46 -18.50
CA ARG A 97 17.20 -2.74 -17.13
C ARG A 97 15.86 -2.12 -16.77
N MET A 98 15.70 -0.81 -17.04
CA MET A 98 14.44 -0.12 -16.74
C MET A 98 13.26 -0.74 -17.50
N SER A 99 13.41 -1.01 -18.80
CA SER A 99 12.37 -1.67 -19.59
C SER A 99 12.04 -3.06 -19.07
N MET A 100 13.05 -3.81 -18.62
CA MET A 100 12.87 -5.13 -18.01
C MET A 100 12.15 -5.05 -16.69
N THR A 101 12.52 -4.13 -15.81
CA THR A 101 11.85 -3.90 -14.52
C THR A 101 10.36 -3.61 -14.74
N ILE A 102 10.03 -2.69 -15.64
CA ILE A 102 8.64 -2.33 -15.95
C ILE A 102 7.87 -3.54 -16.49
N ALA A 103 8.42 -4.21 -17.50
CA ALA A 103 7.77 -5.38 -18.09
C ALA A 103 7.56 -6.50 -17.08
N PHE A 104 8.55 -6.71 -16.18
CA PHE A 104 8.49 -7.74 -15.15
C PHE A 104 7.46 -7.41 -14.07
N VAL A 105 7.37 -6.16 -13.63
CA VAL A 105 6.34 -5.71 -12.68
C VAL A 105 4.95 -5.89 -13.27
N LEU A 106 4.73 -5.46 -14.53
CA LEU A 106 3.45 -5.65 -15.22
C LEU A 106 3.07 -7.13 -15.36
N LEU A 107 4.04 -7.97 -15.71
CA LEU A 107 3.84 -9.44 -15.76
C LEU A 107 3.46 -9.99 -14.38
N THR A 108 4.13 -9.55 -13.33
CA THR A 108 3.87 -9.98 -11.95
C THR A 108 2.47 -9.57 -11.50
N VAL A 109 2.05 -8.34 -11.83
CA VAL A 109 0.68 -7.87 -11.55
C VAL A 109 -0.35 -8.70 -12.33
N ALA A 110 -0.09 -8.98 -13.61
CA ALA A 110 -0.98 -9.82 -14.42
C ALA A 110 -1.10 -11.24 -13.86
N LEU A 111 -0.01 -11.84 -13.37
CA LEU A 111 -0.02 -13.14 -12.68
C LEU A 111 -0.79 -13.08 -11.36
N ALA A 112 -0.62 -12.00 -10.59
CA ALA A 112 -1.32 -11.79 -9.33
C ALA A 112 -2.83 -11.55 -9.50
N ALA A 113 -3.27 -11.13 -10.68
CA ALA A 113 -4.69 -10.96 -11.00
C ALA A 113 -5.41 -12.28 -11.33
N LEU A 114 -4.67 -13.41 -11.42
CA LEU A 114 -5.26 -14.71 -11.66
C LEU A 114 -5.85 -15.29 -10.36
N GLU A 115 -7.11 -15.70 -10.42
CA GLU A 115 -7.80 -16.39 -9.34
C GLU A 115 -8.08 -17.84 -9.75
N TRP A 116 -7.78 -18.80 -8.87
CA TRP A 116 -8.13 -20.20 -9.04
C TRP A 116 -9.04 -20.68 -7.91
N ARG A 117 -10.03 -21.48 -8.25
CA ARG A 117 -10.92 -22.10 -7.27
C ARG A 117 -10.64 -23.60 -7.21
N VAL A 118 -10.31 -24.08 -6.02
CA VAL A 118 -10.10 -25.51 -5.75
C VAL A 118 -11.05 -25.91 -4.63
N GLY A 119 -12.24 -26.40 -5.01
CA GLY A 119 -13.32 -26.71 -4.07
C GLY A 119 -13.86 -25.44 -3.40
N GLU A 120 -13.85 -25.41 -2.07
CA GLU A 120 -14.29 -24.24 -1.27
C GLU A 120 -13.17 -23.19 -1.07
N VAL A 121 -11.93 -23.53 -1.41
CA VAL A 121 -10.79 -22.64 -1.25
C VAL A 121 -10.59 -21.82 -2.51
N VAL A 122 -10.56 -20.49 -2.35
CA VAL A 122 -10.19 -19.57 -3.42
C VAL A 122 -8.71 -19.26 -3.28
N ILE A 123 -7.93 -19.66 -4.27
CA ILE A 123 -6.51 -19.35 -4.38
C ILE A 123 -6.40 -18.08 -5.22
N GLY A 124 -6.22 -16.97 -4.56
CA GLY A 124 -6.01 -15.66 -5.17
C GLY A 124 -4.73 -15.00 -4.62
N PHE A 125 -4.35 -13.91 -5.22
CA PHE A 125 -3.23 -13.09 -4.77
C PHE A 125 -3.70 -11.65 -4.63
N SER A 126 -3.14 -10.94 -3.67
CA SER A 126 -3.27 -9.48 -3.58
C SER A 126 -2.16 -8.82 -4.39
N PRO A 127 -2.46 -8.17 -5.53
CA PRO A 127 -1.43 -7.53 -6.36
C PRO A 127 -0.60 -6.50 -5.59
N LEU A 128 -1.23 -5.79 -4.64
CA LEU A 128 -0.56 -4.79 -3.81
C LEU A 128 0.48 -5.44 -2.88
N LEU A 129 0.13 -6.56 -2.22
CA LEU A 129 1.06 -7.29 -1.35
C LEU A 129 2.19 -7.94 -2.16
N VAL A 130 1.88 -8.49 -3.34
CA VAL A 130 2.87 -9.06 -4.26
C VAL A 130 3.89 -8.00 -4.67
N CYS A 131 3.45 -6.84 -5.12
CA CYS A 131 4.33 -5.75 -5.54
C CYS A 131 5.14 -5.18 -4.37
N MET A 132 4.54 -5.03 -3.20
CA MET A 132 5.25 -4.60 -1.99
C MET A 132 6.38 -5.57 -1.64
N MET A 133 6.11 -6.86 -1.63
CA MET A 133 7.12 -7.87 -1.30
C MET A 133 8.18 -7.99 -2.39
N LEU A 134 7.80 -7.91 -3.68
CA LEU A 134 8.73 -7.86 -4.81
C LEU A 134 9.73 -6.71 -4.62
N GLY A 135 9.23 -5.49 -4.39
CA GLY A 135 10.07 -4.31 -4.18
C GLY A 135 10.96 -4.45 -2.95
N THR A 136 10.43 -4.98 -1.84
CA THR A 136 11.20 -5.22 -0.61
C THR A 136 12.37 -6.16 -0.86
N VAL A 137 12.13 -7.30 -1.52
CA VAL A 137 13.19 -8.28 -1.80
C VAL A 137 14.19 -7.71 -2.80
N PHE A 138 13.71 -7.07 -3.87
CA PHE A 138 14.57 -6.45 -4.87
C PHE A 138 15.49 -5.39 -4.27
N CYS A 139 14.96 -4.46 -3.46
CA CYS A 139 15.75 -3.41 -2.83
C CYS A 139 16.79 -3.93 -1.83
N ASN A 140 16.53 -5.07 -1.18
CA ASN A 140 17.47 -5.65 -0.22
C ASN A 140 18.54 -6.56 -0.84
N ILE A 141 18.27 -7.15 -2.00
CA ILE A 141 19.18 -8.15 -2.62
C ILE A 141 19.94 -7.56 -3.82
N CYS A 142 19.32 -6.65 -4.57
CA CYS A 142 19.94 -6.10 -5.79
C CYS A 142 20.90 -4.94 -5.47
N PRO A 143 22.20 -5.04 -5.81
CA PRO A 143 23.17 -3.96 -5.57
C PRO A 143 22.89 -2.68 -6.37
N LEU A 144 22.08 -2.79 -7.43
CA LEU A 144 21.71 -1.69 -8.33
C LEU A 144 20.34 -1.09 -8.00
N SER A 145 19.72 -1.52 -6.91
CA SER A 145 18.35 -1.15 -6.57
C SER A 145 18.16 0.35 -6.39
N GLU A 146 19.12 1.06 -5.80
CA GLU A 146 19.03 2.50 -5.57
C GLU A 146 18.95 3.28 -6.89
N ASP A 147 19.85 3.04 -7.84
CA ASP A 147 19.84 3.70 -9.16
C ASP A 147 18.58 3.35 -9.98
N LEU A 148 18.10 2.10 -9.88
CA LEU A 148 16.91 1.65 -10.59
C LEU A 148 15.64 2.23 -9.96
N MET A 149 15.57 2.35 -8.63
CA MET A 149 14.41 2.95 -7.94
C MET A 149 14.30 4.45 -8.23
N ASP A 150 15.42 5.18 -8.22
CA ASP A 150 15.42 6.61 -8.57
C ASP A 150 14.89 6.83 -10.02
N ARG A 151 15.32 5.97 -10.95
CA ARG A 151 14.81 6.01 -12.34
C ARG A 151 13.34 5.60 -12.45
N ALA A 152 12.91 4.62 -11.65
CA ALA A 152 11.52 4.20 -11.59
C ALA A 152 10.62 5.31 -11.06
N ASP A 153 11.07 6.08 -10.07
CA ASP A 153 10.38 7.25 -9.55
C ASP A 153 10.17 8.31 -10.63
N ASP A 154 11.24 8.64 -11.38
CA ASP A 154 11.18 9.59 -12.49
C ASP A 154 10.21 9.12 -13.59
N TRP A 155 10.26 7.83 -13.93
CA TRP A 155 9.40 7.25 -14.96
C TRP A 155 7.94 7.15 -14.53
N SER A 156 7.68 6.87 -13.25
CA SER A 156 6.33 6.72 -12.70
C SER A 156 5.64 8.07 -12.47
N ALA A 157 6.37 9.18 -12.35
CA ALA A 157 5.81 10.49 -12.07
C ALA A 157 4.66 10.92 -13.00
N PRO A 158 4.77 10.79 -14.36
CA PRO A 158 3.64 11.11 -15.25
C PRO A 158 2.46 10.15 -15.09
N LEU A 159 2.71 8.86 -14.77
CA LEU A 159 1.64 7.90 -14.51
C LEU A 159 0.88 8.23 -13.24
N LEU A 160 1.60 8.64 -12.18
CA LEU A 160 0.98 9.10 -10.94
C LEU A 160 0.15 10.37 -11.18
N ALA A 161 0.63 11.31 -12.01
CA ALA A 161 -0.14 12.50 -12.37
C ALA A 161 -1.46 12.11 -13.07
N VAL A 162 -1.43 11.21 -14.05
CA VAL A 162 -2.62 10.70 -14.72
C VAL A 162 -3.55 9.97 -13.75
N PHE A 163 -3.00 9.13 -12.88
CA PHE A 163 -3.77 8.44 -11.84
C PHE A 163 -4.53 9.41 -10.93
N PHE A 164 -3.89 10.47 -10.45
CA PHE A 164 -4.54 11.47 -9.60
C PHE A 164 -5.59 12.28 -10.37
N VAL A 165 -5.35 12.60 -11.65
CA VAL A 165 -6.34 13.29 -12.50
C VAL A 165 -7.57 12.42 -12.72
N ILE A 166 -7.41 11.15 -13.05
CA ILE A 166 -8.52 10.20 -13.24
C ILE A 166 -9.29 10.03 -11.93
N SER A 167 -8.58 9.76 -10.83
CA SER A 167 -9.21 9.62 -9.49
C SER A 167 -9.97 10.87 -9.08
N GLY A 168 -9.47 12.06 -9.44
CA GLY A 168 -10.17 13.32 -9.21
C GLY A 168 -11.39 13.50 -10.11
N ALA A 169 -11.31 13.06 -11.36
CA ALA A 169 -12.42 13.13 -12.31
C ALA A 169 -13.58 12.17 -11.96
N GLU A 170 -13.25 11.02 -11.35
CA GLU A 170 -14.25 10.06 -10.86
C GLU A 170 -14.94 10.50 -9.56
N LEU A 171 -14.44 11.56 -8.92
CA LEU A 171 -15.03 12.08 -7.69
C LEU A 171 -16.45 12.60 -7.94
N ARG A 172 -17.42 11.93 -7.37
CA ARG A 172 -18.83 12.34 -7.43
C ARG A 172 -19.08 13.47 -6.44
N LEU A 173 -19.12 14.71 -6.95
CA LEU A 173 -19.39 15.89 -6.13
C LEU A 173 -20.79 15.89 -5.52
N GLU A 174 -21.72 15.15 -6.11
CA GLU A 174 -23.10 14.96 -5.61
C GLU A 174 -23.14 14.40 -4.18
N VAL A 175 -22.13 13.58 -3.81
CA VAL A 175 -21.99 13.00 -2.46
C VAL A 175 -21.90 14.09 -1.37
N PHE A 176 -21.35 15.25 -1.70
CA PHE A 176 -21.28 16.38 -0.76
C PHE A 176 -22.64 17.06 -0.54
N GLY A 177 -23.65 16.81 -1.38
CA GLY A 177 -25.03 17.24 -1.19
C GLY A 177 -25.79 16.40 -0.16
N GLU A 178 -25.33 15.19 0.15
CA GLU A 178 -25.95 14.31 1.13
C GLU A 178 -25.34 14.50 2.51
N LEU A 179 -26.11 15.09 3.42
CA LEU A 179 -25.64 15.36 4.80
C LEU A 179 -25.13 14.12 5.51
N THR A 180 -25.75 12.96 5.28
CA THR A 180 -25.33 11.68 5.87
C THR A 180 -23.92 11.28 5.43
N MET A 181 -23.61 11.41 4.14
CA MET A 181 -22.28 11.09 3.60
C MET A 181 -21.21 12.04 4.10
N VAL A 182 -21.53 13.35 4.16
CA VAL A 182 -20.63 14.35 4.75
C VAL A 182 -20.36 14.05 6.22
N LEU A 183 -21.39 13.70 6.99
CA LEU A 183 -21.23 13.34 8.41
C LEU A 183 -20.34 12.11 8.58
N ILE A 184 -20.53 11.06 7.79
CA ILE A 184 -19.67 9.87 7.79
C ILE A 184 -18.22 10.26 7.47
N GLY A 185 -17.99 11.09 6.46
CA GLY A 185 -16.66 11.59 6.10
C GLY A 185 -15.98 12.36 7.24
N VAL A 186 -16.72 13.25 7.90
CA VAL A 186 -16.20 14.02 9.06
C VAL A 186 -15.86 13.08 10.23
N ILE A 187 -16.75 12.14 10.54
CA ILE A 187 -16.52 11.13 11.59
C ILE A 187 -15.26 10.32 11.25
N TYR A 188 -15.14 9.86 10.00
CA TYR A 188 -13.95 9.13 9.55
C TYR A 188 -12.66 9.93 9.76
N ILE A 189 -12.63 11.20 9.34
CA ILE A 189 -11.45 12.06 9.50
C ILE A 189 -11.08 12.24 10.97
N ILE A 190 -12.07 12.49 11.84
CA ILE A 190 -11.84 12.69 13.28
C ILE A 190 -11.28 11.42 13.92
N PHE A 191 -11.97 10.28 13.76
CA PHE A 191 -11.55 9.04 14.38
C PHE A 191 -10.22 8.53 13.84
N ARG A 192 -9.98 8.66 12.54
CA ARG A 192 -8.68 8.35 11.93
C ARG A 192 -7.56 9.20 12.53
N SER A 193 -7.76 10.51 12.57
CA SER A 193 -6.76 11.45 13.09
C SER A 193 -6.47 11.19 14.57
N MET A 194 -7.51 10.96 15.37
CA MET A 194 -7.37 10.59 16.78
C MET A 194 -6.62 9.27 16.94
N GLY A 195 -6.99 8.24 16.19
CA GLY A 195 -6.34 6.93 16.25
C GLY A 195 -4.85 7.00 15.91
N LYS A 196 -4.50 7.68 14.82
CA LYS A 196 -3.10 7.90 14.41
C LYS A 196 -2.32 8.69 15.47
N TYR A 197 -2.88 9.80 15.95
CA TYR A 197 -2.21 10.64 16.94
C TYR A 197 -2.00 9.91 18.26
N LEU A 198 -3.06 9.31 18.81
CA LEU A 198 -3.00 8.60 20.09
C LEU A 198 -2.12 7.35 20.00
N GLY A 199 -2.24 6.56 18.91
CA GLY A 199 -1.41 5.39 18.68
C GLY A 199 0.08 5.74 18.64
N ALA A 200 0.46 6.75 17.86
CA ALA A 200 1.84 7.21 17.78
C ALA A 200 2.33 7.81 19.11
N HIS A 201 1.48 8.60 19.77
CA HIS A 201 1.81 9.22 21.07
C HIS A 201 2.10 8.17 22.14
N PHE A 202 1.20 7.21 22.34
CA PHE A 202 1.37 6.17 23.35
C PHE A 202 2.53 5.23 23.02
N SER A 203 2.71 4.85 21.76
CA SER A 203 3.82 4.00 21.33
C SER A 203 5.16 4.69 21.52
N ALA A 204 5.31 5.95 21.09
CA ALA A 204 6.53 6.72 21.27
C ALA A 204 6.87 6.94 22.75
N LYS A 205 5.86 7.17 23.60
CA LYS A 205 6.03 7.31 25.03
C LYS A 205 6.45 5.99 25.69
N ALA A 206 5.86 4.87 25.28
CA ALA A 206 6.19 3.53 25.81
C ALA A 206 7.62 3.12 25.50
N VAL A 207 8.16 3.53 24.35
CA VAL A 207 9.54 3.25 23.93
C VAL A 207 10.54 4.25 24.53
N GLY A 208 10.06 5.32 25.20
CA GLY A 208 10.93 6.32 25.84
C GLY A 208 11.55 7.33 24.87
N CYS A 209 10.84 7.67 23.79
CA CYS A 209 11.26 8.71 22.87
C CYS A 209 11.29 10.09 23.55
N ASP A 210 12.03 11.03 22.96
CA ASP A 210 12.07 12.42 23.43
C ASP A 210 10.69 13.11 23.34
N GLU A 211 10.45 14.11 24.18
CA GLU A 211 9.15 14.80 24.28
C GLU A 211 8.66 15.38 22.95
N LYS A 212 9.59 15.88 22.11
CA LYS A 212 9.25 16.43 20.80
C LYS A 212 8.75 15.33 19.87
N THR A 213 9.41 14.18 19.83
CA THR A 213 8.98 13.03 19.04
C THR A 213 7.62 12.52 19.52
N VAL A 214 7.41 12.36 20.82
CA VAL A 214 6.13 11.93 21.40
C VAL A 214 4.98 12.88 21.01
N LYS A 215 5.25 14.19 20.97
CA LYS A 215 4.24 15.22 20.68
C LYS A 215 3.91 15.30 19.18
N TYR A 216 4.90 15.21 18.30
CA TYR A 216 4.73 15.56 16.88
C TYR A 216 4.63 14.36 15.95
N LEU A 217 5.10 13.17 16.34
CA LEU A 217 5.07 11.97 15.49
C LEU A 217 3.68 11.67 14.94
N GLY A 218 2.65 11.73 15.79
CA GLY A 218 1.27 11.45 15.36
C GLY A 218 0.75 12.42 14.29
N ILE A 219 1.15 13.69 14.38
CA ILE A 219 0.75 14.71 13.39
C ILE A 219 1.40 14.44 12.03
N THR A 220 2.66 13.99 12.02
CA THR A 220 3.38 13.70 10.78
C THR A 220 2.86 12.47 10.06
N LEU A 221 2.07 11.60 10.72
CA LEU A 221 1.42 10.42 10.15
C LEU A 221 0.00 10.69 9.61
N LEU A 222 -0.51 11.91 9.67
CA LEU A 222 -1.84 12.26 9.19
C LEU A 222 -2.00 12.28 7.65
N PRO A 223 -1.00 12.67 6.83
CA PRO A 223 -1.16 12.69 5.38
C PRO A 223 -1.58 11.32 4.84
N GLN A 224 -2.53 11.32 3.88
CA GLN A 224 -3.05 10.12 3.24
C GLN A 224 -3.13 10.37 1.74
N ALA A 225 -2.59 9.43 0.93
CA ALA A 225 -2.62 9.51 -0.53
C ALA A 225 -2.37 8.12 -1.14
N GLY A 226 -1.84 8.05 -2.33
CA GLY A 226 -1.37 6.90 -3.10
C GLY A 226 -1.92 5.52 -2.71
N VAL A 227 -1.32 4.89 -1.72
CA VAL A 227 -1.70 3.54 -1.27
C VAL A 227 -3.17 3.47 -0.82
N ALA A 228 -3.65 4.49 -0.10
CA ALA A 228 -5.05 4.54 0.32
C ALA A 228 -6.02 4.68 -0.86
N LEU A 229 -5.66 5.47 -1.88
CA LEU A 229 -6.45 5.59 -3.11
C LEU A 229 -6.45 4.26 -3.88
N GLY A 230 -5.30 3.60 -4.01
CA GLY A 230 -5.21 2.26 -4.61
C GLY A 230 -6.11 1.24 -3.91
N MET A 231 -6.13 1.23 -2.57
CA MET A 231 -7.07 0.39 -1.80
C MET A 231 -8.53 0.78 -2.04
N CYS A 232 -8.85 2.05 -2.23
CA CYS A 232 -10.21 2.49 -2.55
C CYS A 232 -10.64 1.99 -3.93
N VAL A 233 -9.77 2.10 -4.95
CA VAL A 233 -10.05 1.58 -6.30
C VAL A 233 -10.30 0.07 -6.25
N SER A 234 -9.42 -0.70 -5.59
CA SER A 234 -9.63 -2.14 -5.40
C SER A 234 -10.93 -2.46 -4.65
N ALA A 235 -11.33 -1.62 -3.69
CA ALA A 235 -12.59 -1.82 -2.96
C ALA A 235 -13.83 -1.50 -3.81
N GLN A 236 -13.74 -0.56 -4.77
CA GLN A 236 -14.83 -0.25 -5.70
C GLN A 236 -15.15 -1.42 -6.64
N GLU A 237 -14.16 -2.24 -7.00
CA GLU A 237 -14.36 -3.42 -7.83
C GLU A 237 -15.32 -4.44 -7.19
N LEU A 238 -15.36 -4.52 -5.85
CA LEU A 238 -16.34 -5.36 -5.14
C LEU A 238 -17.79 -4.89 -5.35
N GLY A 239 -18.02 -3.58 -5.36
CA GLY A 239 -19.36 -3.01 -5.58
C GLY A 239 -19.80 -3.05 -7.04
N ALA A 240 -18.86 -3.09 -7.99
CA ALA A 240 -19.16 -3.18 -9.42
C ALA A 240 -19.45 -4.60 -9.91
N ALA A 241 -19.06 -5.63 -9.15
CA ALA A 241 -19.32 -7.04 -9.51
C ALA A 241 -20.78 -7.45 -9.26
N ASP A 242 -21.56 -6.66 -8.53
CA ASP A 242 -22.98 -6.95 -8.17
C ASP A 242 -23.99 -6.07 -8.95
N GLY A 243 -23.56 -5.27 -9.91
CA GLY A 243 -24.38 -4.41 -10.77
C GLY A 243 -24.34 -4.83 -12.23
#